data_f0d641ba6a746b7cee5a885ed4d242fb
#
_entry.id   f0d641ba6a746b7cee5a885ed4d242fb
#
_cell.length_a   1.000
_cell.length_b   1.000
_cell.length_c   1.000
_cell.angle_alpha   90.00
_cell.angle_beta   90.00
_cell.angle_gamma   90.00
#
_symmetry.space_group_name_H-M   'P 1'
#
loop_
_entity.id
_entity.type
_entity.pdbx_description
1 polymer ?
#
loop_
_entity_poly.entity_id
_entity_poly.type
_entity_poly.pdbx_seq_one_letter_code
_entity_poly.pdbx_strand_id
1 'polypeptide(L)'
;MPVIPLGISNLIIDVFQRGLVRGRDSSRFSKIGDCQNITPYFLSAFDDPSKYRLGSQYDYLQPTIYHFMGSWSRTSLATHGGFNAATVLSSFWTLVPRPDACNKGETPAACEIRVYNPSFVIISMEEAWSGDLQKYDHYMRMLVEFVLSQDVVPIIATRAELPDSNISLNETVAQIAYDYSIPLWNFGAATVVLPNYGLSSDGFHLTPGTVEGNYYFDDSTRMGLGWTWRNLTALQTIDSVYRFVSAQP
;
A
#
# COMPACT_ATOMS: atom_id res chain seq x y z
N MET A 1 -14.10 2.83 -11.50
CA MET A 1 -12.92 3.67 -11.21
C MET A 1 -11.69 2.98 -11.79
N PRO A 2 -10.67 3.72 -12.26
CA PRO A 2 -9.44 3.13 -12.78
C PRO A 2 -8.67 2.37 -11.69
N VAL A 3 -7.82 1.41 -12.10
CA VAL A 3 -6.95 0.65 -11.19
C VAL A 3 -5.87 1.56 -10.60
N ILE A 4 -5.26 2.37 -11.46
CA ILE A 4 -4.19 3.31 -11.11
C ILE A 4 -4.77 4.73 -11.13
N PRO A 5 -4.39 5.62 -10.20
CA PRO A 5 -4.84 7.00 -10.21
C PRO A 5 -4.48 7.69 -11.55
N LEU A 6 -5.48 8.27 -12.20
CA LEU A 6 -5.28 9.02 -13.47
C LEU A 6 -5.01 10.52 -13.24
N GLY A 7 -5.23 10.99 -12.01
CA GLY A 7 -5.00 12.37 -11.62
C GLY A 7 -4.83 12.46 -10.11
N ILE A 8 -4.02 13.40 -9.68
CA ILE A 8 -3.71 13.66 -8.28
C ILE A 8 -4.20 15.07 -7.95
N SER A 9 -4.84 15.24 -6.81
CA SER A 9 -5.34 16.54 -6.39
C SER A 9 -4.19 17.50 -6.01
N ASN A 10 -4.42 18.80 -6.13
CA ASN A 10 -3.47 19.81 -5.65
C ASN A 10 -3.17 19.66 -4.16
N LEU A 11 -4.15 19.19 -3.38
CA LEU A 11 -3.92 18.90 -1.95
C LEU A 11 -2.74 17.94 -1.75
N ILE A 12 -2.61 16.92 -2.57
CA ILE A 12 -1.54 15.91 -2.44
C ILE A 12 -0.19 16.50 -2.86
N ILE A 13 -0.17 17.38 -3.86
CA ILE A 13 1.04 18.14 -4.20
C ILE A 13 1.47 18.99 -3.00
N ASP A 14 0.54 19.72 -2.39
CA ASP A 14 0.81 20.55 -1.21
C ASP A 14 1.30 19.72 -0.02
N VAL A 15 0.71 18.53 0.21
CA VAL A 15 1.16 17.60 1.26
C VAL A 15 2.60 17.16 1.00
N PHE A 16 2.91 16.76 -0.23
CA PHE A 16 4.27 16.36 -0.61
C PHE A 16 5.28 17.50 -0.42
N GLN A 17 4.97 18.71 -0.92
CA GLN A 17 5.86 19.88 -0.80
C GLN A 17 6.08 20.27 0.67
N ARG A 18 5.03 20.30 1.50
CA ARG A 18 5.19 20.52 2.95
C ARG A 18 6.02 19.42 3.60
N GLY A 19 5.86 18.18 3.16
CA GLY A 19 6.67 17.07 3.61
C GLY A 19 8.16 17.30 3.35
N LEU A 20 8.53 17.72 2.14
CA LEU A 20 9.91 18.06 1.79
C LEU A 20 10.46 19.18 2.66
N VAL A 21 9.68 20.25 2.88
CA VAL A 21 10.07 21.36 3.78
C VAL A 21 10.27 20.88 5.22
N ARG A 22 9.48 19.90 5.67
CA ARG A 22 9.59 19.25 7.00
C ARG A 22 10.77 18.28 7.09
N GLY A 23 11.43 17.97 5.97
CA GLY A 23 12.57 17.07 5.91
C GLY A 23 12.17 15.59 5.68
N ARG A 24 10.99 15.32 5.10
CA ARG A 24 10.63 13.99 4.62
C ARG A 24 11.54 13.57 3.47
N ASP A 25 11.89 12.30 3.45
CA ASP A 25 12.76 11.75 2.41
C ASP A 25 11.94 11.37 1.17
N SER A 26 12.12 12.10 0.07
CA SER A 26 11.39 11.87 -1.17
C SER A 26 11.69 10.52 -1.82
N SER A 27 12.81 9.90 -1.47
CA SER A 27 13.21 8.58 -1.96
C SER A 27 12.69 7.43 -1.11
N ARG A 28 11.82 7.71 -0.13
CA ARG A 28 11.27 6.69 0.77
C ARG A 28 9.76 6.63 0.71
N PHE A 29 9.26 5.39 0.59
CA PHE A 29 7.87 5.09 0.89
C PHE A 29 7.78 4.00 1.95
N SER A 30 6.69 3.95 2.68
CA SER A 30 6.42 2.90 3.65
C SER A 30 5.07 2.23 3.42
N LYS A 31 4.79 1.22 4.22
CA LYS A 31 3.58 0.39 4.19
C LYS A 31 2.93 0.41 5.56
N ILE A 32 1.61 0.58 5.62
CA ILE A 32 0.79 0.39 6.81
C ILE A 32 -0.27 -0.63 6.45
N GLY A 33 -0.28 -1.78 7.12
CA GLY A 33 -1.18 -2.85 6.72
C GLY A 33 -1.11 -4.13 7.55
N ASP A 34 -1.91 -5.08 7.11
CA ASP A 34 -2.05 -6.42 7.68
C ASP A 34 -1.11 -7.46 7.02
N CYS A 35 -1.51 -8.75 7.06
CA CYS A 35 -0.70 -9.87 6.56
C CYS A 35 -0.35 -9.77 5.07
N GLN A 36 -1.19 -9.16 4.24
CA GLN A 36 -0.93 -9.02 2.80
C GLN A 36 0.07 -7.89 2.45
N ASN A 37 0.59 -7.20 3.46
CA ASN A 37 1.62 -6.16 3.29
C ASN A 37 2.99 -6.60 3.81
N ILE A 38 3.10 -7.87 4.24
CA ILE A 38 4.33 -8.41 4.82
C ILE A 38 5.26 -8.91 3.70
N THR A 39 6.56 -8.61 3.85
CA THR A 39 7.62 -9.22 3.03
C THR A 39 7.75 -10.71 3.38
N PRO A 40 8.14 -11.61 2.43
CA PRO A 40 8.70 -11.29 1.12
C PRO A 40 7.69 -11.19 -0.03
N TYR A 41 6.40 -11.35 0.22
CA TYR A 41 5.40 -11.45 -0.86
C TYR A 41 5.06 -10.11 -1.50
N PHE A 42 5.12 -9.01 -0.73
CA PHE A 42 4.68 -7.69 -1.17
C PHE A 42 5.86 -6.74 -1.43
N LEU A 43 6.08 -6.41 -2.70
CA LEU A 43 7.04 -5.43 -3.24
C LEU A 43 8.53 -5.75 -2.99
N SER A 44 8.87 -6.76 -2.18
CA SER A 44 10.23 -6.93 -1.64
C SER A 44 11.30 -7.22 -2.67
N ALA A 45 10.96 -7.84 -3.81
CA ALA A 45 11.95 -8.22 -4.82
C ALA A 45 12.53 -7.01 -5.57
N PHE A 46 11.87 -5.86 -5.58
CA PHE A 46 12.34 -4.70 -6.34
C PHE A 46 13.64 -4.07 -5.84
N ASP A 47 14.11 -4.42 -4.64
CA ASP A 47 15.44 -4.01 -4.17
C ASP A 47 16.59 -4.87 -4.75
N ASP A 48 16.28 -5.96 -5.47
CA ASP A 48 17.24 -6.85 -6.06
C ASP A 48 16.92 -7.09 -7.55
N PRO A 49 17.66 -6.48 -8.49
CA PRO A 49 17.38 -6.59 -9.93
C PRO A 49 17.39 -8.03 -10.46
N SER A 50 17.96 -8.99 -9.75
CA SER A 50 17.96 -10.40 -10.13
C SER A 50 16.66 -11.12 -9.82
N LYS A 51 15.76 -10.51 -9.02
CA LYS A 51 14.55 -11.14 -8.49
C LYS A 51 13.25 -10.68 -9.13
N TYR A 52 13.29 -9.78 -10.10
CA TYR A 52 12.12 -9.36 -10.85
C TYR A 52 12.38 -9.27 -12.34
N ARG A 53 11.33 -9.34 -13.14
CA ARG A 53 11.37 -9.16 -14.59
C ARG A 53 10.18 -8.32 -15.02
N LEU A 54 10.45 -7.12 -15.48
CA LEU A 54 9.42 -6.19 -15.94
C LEU A 54 8.85 -6.61 -17.31
N GLY A 55 9.75 -7.09 -18.21
CA GLY A 55 9.43 -7.22 -19.62
C GLY A 55 9.27 -5.86 -20.29
N SER A 56 9.36 -5.82 -21.63
CA SER A 56 9.35 -4.56 -22.39
C SER A 56 8.12 -3.68 -22.14
N GLN A 57 6.99 -4.29 -21.77
CA GLN A 57 5.74 -3.58 -21.50
C GLN A 57 5.80 -2.69 -20.25
N TYR A 58 6.63 -3.05 -19.28
CA TYR A 58 6.71 -2.38 -17.97
C TYR A 58 8.08 -1.79 -17.66
N ASP A 59 9.01 -1.78 -18.62
CA ASP A 59 10.35 -1.20 -18.46
C ASP A 59 10.34 0.27 -18.02
N TYR A 60 9.26 1.00 -18.34
CA TYR A 60 9.08 2.38 -17.93
C TYR A 60 9.00 2.57 -16.40
N LEU A 61 8.79 1.50 -15.63
CA LEU A 61 8.74 1.52 -14.16
C LEU A 61 10.13 1.45 -13.50
N GLN A 62 11.16 1.10 -14.28
CA GLN A 62 12.52 0.93 -13.76
C GLN A 62 13.07 2.17 -13.03
N PRO A 63 12.87 3.41 -13.52
CA PRO A 63 13.32 4.59 -12.80
C PRO A 63 12.68 4.75 -11.41
N THR A 64 11.40 4.41 -11.26
CA THR A 64 10.70 4.45 -9.97
C THR A 64 11.22 3.39 -9.02
N ILE A 65 11.53 2.19 -9.53
CA ILE A 65 12.17 1.15 -8.72
C ILE A 65 13.50 1.64 -8.15
N TYR A 66 14.34 2.24 -8.97
CA TYR A 66 15.64 2.78 -8.52
C TYR A 66 15.49 3.95 -7.55
N HIS A 67 14.51 4.83 -7.77
CA HIS A 67 14.28 5.98 -6.89
C HIS A 67 13.96 5.55 -5.46
N PHE A 68 13.14 4.50 -5.29
CA PHE A 68 12.71 4.00 -3.98
C PHE A 68 13.54 2.82 -3.46
N MET A 69 14.73 2.59 -3.99
CA MET A 69 15.60 1.49 -3.54
C MET A 69 15.86 1.57 -2.03
N GLY A 70 15.74 0.41 -1.36
CA GLY A 70 15.80 0.29 0.09
C GLY A 70 14.45 0.44 0.81
N SER A 71 13.39 0.86 0.10
CA SER A 71 12.02 0.87 0.64
C SER A 71 11.26 -0.43 0.36
N TRP A 72 11.59 -1.11 -0.73
CA TRP A 72 10.83 -2.23 -1.25
C TRP A 72 10.84 -3.44 -0.32
N SER A 73 12.03 -3.92 0.05
CA SER A 73 12.22 -5.10 0.90
C SER A 73 12.09 -4.82 2.39
N ARG A 74 11.98 -3.55 2.76
CA ARG A 74 11.92 -3.16 4.16
C ARG A 74 10.61 -3.61 4.81
N THR A 75 10.71 -4.21 5.99
CA THR A 75 9.55 -4.49 6.84
C THR A 75 9.18 -3.25 7.64
N SER A 76 7.96 -2.76 7.45
CA SER A 76 7.43 -1.61 8.18
C SER A 76 7.11 -1.98 9.64
N LEU A 77 7.31 -1.04 10.56
CA LEU A 77 6.89 -1.17 11.96
C LEU A 77 5.36 -1.08 12.13
N ALA A 78 4.65 -0.63 11.10
CA ALA A 78 3.20 -0.53 11.04
C ALA A 78 2.56 -1.64 10.17
N THR A 79 3.27 -2.75 9.95
CA THR A 79 2.78 -3.89 9.18
C THR A 79 2.96 -5.18 9.96
N HIS A 80 1.86 -5.89 10.23
CA HIS A 80 1.88 -7.14 10.97
C HIS A 80 0.64 -7.98 10.67
N GLY A 81 0.77 -9.32 10.66
CA GLY A 81 -0.39 -10.21 10.57
C GLY A 81 -1.35 -9.99 11.73
N GLY A 82 -2.62 -9.74 11.40
CA GLY A 82 -3.66 -9.42 12.38
C GLY A 82 -3.76 -7.93 12.76
N PHE A 83 -2.97 -7.03 12.14
CA PHE A 83 -3.22 -5.60 12.25
C PHE A 83 -4.49 -5.22 11.49
N ASN A 84 -5.17 -4.19 11.99
CA ASN A 84 -6.26 -3.49 11.36
C ASN A 84 -6.10 -1.98 11.58
N ALA A 85 -6.97 -1.17 11.02
CA ALA A 85 -6.85 0.29 11.09
C ALA A 85 -6.84 0.83 12.54
N ALA A 86 -7.54 0.16 13.48
CA ALA A 86 -7.53 0.55 14.89
C ALA A 86 -6.22 0.18 15.60
N THR A 87 -5.64 -1.00 15.30
CA THR A 87 -4.42 -1.47 15.96
C THR A 87 -3.21 -0.63 15.63
N VAL A 88 -3.07 -0.16 14.38
CA VAL A 88 -1.96 0.70 13.98
C VAL A 88 -2.01 2.11 14.58
N LEU A 89 -3.17 2.50 15.11
CA LEU A 89 -3.39 3.75 15.84
C LEU A 89 -3.37 3.58 17.37
N SER A 90 -3.12 2.37 17.88
CA SER A 90 -3.08 2.09 19.31
C SER A 90 -1.65 1.82 19.78
N SER A 91 -1.20 2.59 20.78
CA SER A 91 0.13 2.42 21.37
C SER A 91 0.35 1.07 22.06
N PHE A 92 -0.74 0.34 22.38
CA PHE A 92 -0.65 -1.02 22.92
C PHE A 92 0.05 -1.98 21.95
N TRP A 93 -0.11 -1.78 20.63
CA TRP A 93 0.43 -2.67 19.60
C TRP A 93 1.84 -2.28 19.12
N THR A 94 2.39 -1.18 19.58
CA THR A 94 3.74 -0.71 19.18
C THR A 94 4.85 -1.68 19.61
N LEU A 95 4.62 -2.43 20.67
CA LEU A 95 5.60 -3.40 21.20
C LEU A 95 5.76 -4.66 20.34
N VAL A 96 4.80 -4.94 19.45
CA VAL A 96 4.77 -6.21 18.69
C VAL A 96 5.85 -6.26 17.60
N PRO A 97 6.03 -5.23 16.71
CA PRO A 97 7.02 -5.32 15.62
C PRO A 97 8.48 -5.12 16.11
N ARG A 98 8.75 -4.05 16.85
CA ARG A 98 10.11 -3.69 17.33
C ARG A 98 10.05 -2.74 18.53
N PRO A 99 10.07 -3.23 19.76
CA PRO A 99 9.95 -2.40 20.97
C PRO A 99 11.01 -1.29 21.05
N ASP A 100 12.26 -1.62 20.74
CA ASP A 100 13.42 -0.71 20.92
C ASP A 100 13.46 0.45 19.91
N ALA A 101 12.76 0.34 18.81
CA ALA A 101 12.71 1.38 17.79
C ALA A 101 11.63 2.44 18.07
N CYS A 102 10.62 2.11 18.87
CA CYS A 102 9.46 2.96 19.13
C CYS A 102 9.52 3.59 20.51
N ASN A 103 9.07 4.85 20.60
CA ASN A 103 9.00 5.56 21.86
C ASN A 103 7.82 5.05 22.72
N LYS A 104 7.92 5.21 24.02
CA LYS A 104 6.80 4.87 24.93
C LYS A 104 5.55 5.69 24.59
N GLY A 105 4.43 5.02 24.41
CA GLY A 105 3.15 5.66 24.07
C GLY A 105 2.97 6.00 22.59
N GLU A 106 3.95 5.73 21.75
CA GLU A 106 3.86 5.92 20.30
C GLU A 106 3.04 4.80 19.65
N THR A 107 2.25 5.11 18.64
CA THR A 107 1.50 4.09 17.88
C THR A 107 2.38 3.46 16.79
N PRO A 108 2.06 2.26 16.28
CA PRO A 108 2.80 1.67 15.16
C PRO A 108 2.94 2.62 13.97
N ALA A 109 1.87 3.30 13.57
CA ALA A 109 1.90 4.25 12.47
C ALA A 109 2.81 5.47 12.76
N ALA A 110 2.75 6.01 13.98
CA ALA A 110 3.61 7.13 14.39
C ALA A 110 5.09 6.72 14.45
N CYS A 111 5.36 5.55 15.03
CA CYS A 111 6.71 5.00 15.11
C CYS A 111 7.30 4.80 13.72
N GLU A 112 6.56 4.20 12.80
CA GLU A 112 7.00 3.96 11.43
C GLU A 112 7.35 5.27 10.71
N ILE A 113 6.45 6.25 10.75
CA ILE A 113 6.67 7.54 10.08
C ILE A 113 7.87 8.29 10.68
N ARG A 114 8.05 8.24 11.99
CA ARG A 114 9.20 8.89 12.65
C ARG A 114 10.52 8.20 12.31
N VAL A 115 10.56 6.85 12.43
CA VAL A 115 11.80 6.08 12.28
C VAL A 115 12.26 6.05 10.82
N TYR A 116 11.33 5.83 9.91
CA TYR A 116 11.69 5.67 8.50
C TYR A 116 11.64 6.98 7.71
N ASN A 117 10.88 7.97 8.18
CA ASN A 117 10.74 9.30 7.60
C ASN A 117 10.31 9.32 6.12
N PRO A 118 9.28 8.55 5.70
CA PRO A 118 8.88 8.44 4.31
C PRO A 118 8.11 9.67 3.83
N SER A 119 8.13 9.95 2.51
CA SER A 119 7.24 10.92 1.85
C SER A 119 5.90 10.30 1.43
N PHE A 120 5.84 8.98 1.27
CA PHE A 120 4.65 8.27 0.83
C PHE A 120 4.37 7.07 1.74
N VAL A 121 3.08 6.75 1.93
CA VAL A 121 2.66 5.55 2.66
C VAL A 121 1.54 4.86 1.89
N ILE A 122 1.73 3.57 1.59
CA ILE A 122 0.63 2.71 1.14
C ILE A 122 -0.12 2.23 2.38
N ILE A 123 -1.42 2.46 2.43
CA ILE A 123 -2.33 1.98 3.46
C ILE A 123 -3.23 0.91 2.82
N SER A 124 -3.05 -0.34 3.24
CA SER A 124 -3.83 -1.47 2.77
C SER A 124 -4.26 -2.30 3.97
N MET A 125 -5.51 -2.10 4.39
CA MET A 125 -6.15 -2.78 5.52
C MET A 125 -7.30 -3.62 4.97
N GLU A 126 -7.12 -4.92 4.93
CA GLU A 126 -8.01 -5.84 4.23
C GLU A 126 -9.05 -6.47 5.17
N GLU A 127 -8.93 -6.23 6.48
CA GLU A 127 -9.88 -6.71 7.48
C GLU A 127 -10.62 -5.58 8.15
N ALA A 128 -11.96 -5.68 8.17
CA ALA A 128 -12.79 -4.93 9.10
C ALA A 128 -12.84 -5.68 10.43
N TRP A 129 -12.54 -5.01 11.52
CA TRP A 129 -12.67 -5.58 12.85
C TRP A 129 -14.11 -6.09 13.06
N SER A 130 -14.26 -7.41 13.27
CA SER A 130 -15.55 -8.09 13.47
C SER A 130 -16.58 -7.85 12.35
N GLY A 131 -16.17 -7.50 11.13
CA GLY A 131 -17.06 -7.19 10.03
C GLY A 131 -17.83 -5.87 10.17
N ASP A 132 -17.44 -5.00 11.10
CA ASP A 132 -18.11 -3.72 11.36
C ASP A 132 -17.56 -2.62 10.45
N LEU A 133 -18.30 -2.35 9.36
CA LEU A 133 -17.94 -1.33 8.37
C LEU A 133 -17.89 0.09 8.95
N GLN A 134 -18.72 0.41 9.94
CA GLN A 134 -18.71 1.75 10.54
C GLN A 134 -17.42 1.98 11.33
N LYS A 135 -16.97 0.97 12.08
CA LYS A 135 -15.68 1.03 12.77
C LYS A 135 -14.53 1.06 11.79
N TYR A 136 -14.60 0.27 10.72
CA TYR A 136 -13.58 0.29 9.67
C TYR A 136 -13.46 1.69 9.05
N ASP A 137 -14.56 2.28 8.59
CA ASP A 137 -14.60 3.64 8.06
C ASP A 137 -14.00 4.66 9.04
N HIS A 138 -14.46 4.62 10.29
CA HIS A 138 -14.00 5.53 11.33
C HIS A 138 -12.48 5.47 11.54
N TYR A 139 -11.93 4.29 11.75
CA TYR A 139 -10.50 4.14 12.00
C TYR A 139 -9.64 4.37 10.75
N MET A 140 -10.14 4.02 9.57
CA MET A 140 -9.44 4.33 8.32
C MET A 140 -9.35 5.84 8.09
N ARG A 141 -10.43 6.60 8.37
CA ARG A 141 -10.40 8.07 8.31
C ARG A 141 -9.40 8.65 9.31
N MET A 142 -9.41 8.19 10.55
CA MET A 142 -8.43 8.60 11.57
C MET A 142 -6.99 8.33 11.10
N LEU A 143 -6.74 7.18 10.46
CA LEU A 143 -5.42 6.83 9.96
C LEU A 143 -5.00 7.74 8.79
N VAL A 144 -5.90 8.01 7.84
CA VAL A 144 -5.65 8.94 6.74
C VAL A 144 -5.35 10.35 7.26
N GLU A 145 -6.18 10.86 8.17
CA GLU A 145 -5.99 12.16 8.81
C GLU A 145 -4.65 12.24 9.56
N PHE A 146 -4.31 11.19 10.29
CA PHE A 146 -3.03 11.10 10.96
C PHE A 146 -1.86 11.20 9.97
N VAL A 147 -1.87 10.42 8.88
CA VAL A 147 -0.80 10.42 7.86
C VAL A 147 -0.70 11.78 7.18
N LEU A 148 -1.82 12.39 6.80
CA LEU A 148 -1.85 13.74 6.24
C LEU A 148 -1.29 14.79 7.20
N SER A 149 -1.59 14.69 8.51
CA SER A 149 -1.07 15.60 9.55
C SER A 149 0.45 15.51 9.72
N GLN A 150 1.03 14.41 9.29
CA GLN A 150 2.49 14.21 9.29
C GLN A 150 3.16 14.74 8.01
N ASP A 151 2.42 15.39 7.10
CA ASP A 151 2.88 15.79 5.78
C ASP A 151 3.51 14.62 5.01
N VAL A 152 2.79 13.49 5.01
CA VAL A 152 3.11 12.26 4.26
C VAL A 152 1.94 11.99 3.32
N VAL A 153 2.22 11.62 2.08
CA VAL A 153 1.20 11.31 1.07
C VAL A 153 0.63 9.92 1.31
N PRO A 154 -0.65 9.79 1.69
CA PRO A 154 -1.30 8.49 1.79
C PRO A 154 -1.76 8.00 0.42
N ILE A 155 -1.56 6.71 0.16
CA ILE A 155 -2.13 5.97 -0.97
C ILE A 155 -2.94 4.85 -0.36
N ILE A 156 -4.28 4.89 -0.45
CA ILE A 156 -5.12 3.85 0.13
C ILE A 156 -5.50 2.81 -0.92
N ALA A 157 -5.62 1.55 -0.50
CA ALA A 157 -5.83 0.42 -1.38
C ALA A 157 -7.17 -0.28 -1.12
N THR A 158 -7.89 -0.63 -2.21
CA THR A 158 -8.94 -1.63 -2.17
C THR A 158 -8.33 -3.04 -2.14
N ARG A 159 -9.13 -4.05 -1.82
CA ARG A 159 -8.70 -5.46 -1.79
C ARG A 159 -9.37 -6.29 -2.89
N ALA A 160 -8.84 -7.50 -3.15
CA ALA A 160 -9.55 -8.49 -3.91
C ALA A 160 -10.80 -8.95 -3.13
N GLU A 161 -11.95 -8.98 -3.79
CA GLU A 161 -13.23 -9.42 -3.21
C GLU A 161 -13.99 -10.26 -4.21
N LEU A 162 -14.71 -11.29 -3.71
CA LEU A 162 -15.69 -12.01 -4.50
C LEU A 162 -16.96 -11.15 -4.69
N PRO A 163 -17.67 -11.27 -5.82
CA PRO A 163 -18.88 -10.48 -6.07
C PRO A 163 -19.98 -10.67 -5.02
N ASP A 164 -20.04 -11.88 -4.43
CA ASP A 164 -21.03 -12.25 -3.43
C ASP A 164 -20.59 -11.96 -2.00
N SER A 165 -19.54 -11.15 -1.82
CA SER A 165 -19.07 -10.75 -0.52
C SER A 165 -20.15 -9.98 0.23
N ASN A 166 -20.54 -10.46 1.41
CA ASN A 166 -21.58 -9.82 2.24
C ASN A 166 -21.11 -8.47 2.82
N ILE A 167 -19.81 -8.19 2.75
CA ILE A 167 -19.18 -6.99 3.29
C ILE A 167 -18.20 -6.47 2.25
N SER A 168 -18.53 -5.37 1.58
CA SER A 168 -17.60 -4.68 0.70
C SER A 168 -16.85 -3.59 1.45
N LEU A 169 -15.55 -3.81 1.66
CA LEU A 169 -14.65 -2.76 2.15
C LEU A 169 -14.28 -1.78 1.04
N ASN A 170 -14.34 -2.22 -0.20
CA ASN A 170 -13.86 -1.46 -1.36
C ASN A 170 -14.65 -0.17 -1.58
N GLU A 171 -15.96 -0.19 -1.37
CA GLU A 171 -16.80 1.01 -1.47
C GLU A 171 -16.43 2.03 -0.39
N THR A 172 -16.23 1.56 0.84
CA THR A 172 -15.79 2.41 1.96
C THR A 172 -14.43 3.04 1.68
N VAL A 173 -13.45 2.25 1.22
CA VAL A 173 -12.12 2.75 0.85
C VAL A 173 -12.20 3.76 -0.29
N ALA A 174 -13.01 3.48 -1.32
CA ALA A 174 -13.20 4.39 -2.44
C ALA A 174 -13.86 5.72 -1.99
N GLN A 175 -14.83 5.66 -1.08
CA GLN A 175 -15.47 6.85 -0.52
C GLN A 175 -14.48 7.69 0.30
N ILE A 176 -13.64 7.05 1.12
CA ILE A 176 -12.59 7.75 1.88
C ILE A 176 -11.60 8.44 0.93
N ALA A 177 -11.15 7.74 -0.13
CA ALA A 177 -10.26 8.34 -1.13
C ALA A 177 -10.88 9.58 -1.77
N TYR A 178 -12.16 9.52 -2.09
CA TYR A 178 -12.90 10.63 -2.67
C TYR A 178 -13.03 11.81 -1.69
N ASP A 179 -13.46 11.54 -0.45
CA ASP A 179 -13.72 12.57 0.56
C ASP A 179 -12.45 13.36 0.93
N TYR A 180 -11.31 12.68 1.02
CA TYR A 180 -10.02 13.31 1.32
C TYR A 180 -9.24 13.72 0.07
N SER A 181 -9.76 13.45 -1.13
CA SER A 181 -9.09 13.73 -2.41
C SER A 181 -7.67 13.15 -2.48
N ILE A 182 -7.49 11.92 -1.97
CA ILE A 182 -6.22 11.20 -1.93
C ILE A 182 -6.14 10.10 -2.98
N PRO A 183 -4.93 9.67 -3.37
CA PRO A 183 -4.74 8.59 -4.34
C PRO A 183 -5.37 7.27 -3.88
N LEU A 184 -6.13 6.65 -4.78
CA LEU A 184 -6.69 5.31 -4.60
C LEU A 184 -5.95 4.31 -5.50
N TRP A 185 -5.34 3.31 -4.90
CA TRP A 185 -4.95 2.09 -5.59
C TRP A 185 -6.14 1.13 -5.61
N ASN A 186 -6.87 1.07 -6.72
CA ASN A 186 -8.07 0.26 -6.86
C ASN A 186 -7.71 -1.18 -7.24
N PHE A 187 -7.05 -1.89 -6.33
CA PHE A 187 -6.59 -3.27 -6.54
C PHE A 187 -7.77 -4.23 -6.78
N GLY A 188 -8.90 -4.04 -6.10
CA GLY A 188 -10.10 -4.84 -6.32
C GLY A 188 -10.55 -4.84 -7.79
N ALA A 189 -10.51 -3.68 -8.45
CA ALA A 189 -10.83 -3.61 -9.89
C ALA A 189 -9.79 -4.33 -10.77
N ALA A 190 -8.52 -4.37 -10.34
CA ALA A 190 -7.48 -5.09 -11.08
C ALA A 190 -7.69 -6.60 -11.07
N THR A 191 -8.30 -7.14 -10.02
CA THR A 191 -8.47 -8.60 -9.86
C THR A 191 -9.67 -9.18 -10.60
N VAL A 192 -10.61 -8.36 -11.06
CA VAL A 192 -11.84 -8.82 -11.74
C VAL A 192 -11.56 -9.67 -12.98
N VAL A 193 -10.45 -9.44 -13.66
CA VAL A 193 -10.06 -10.19 -14.87
C VAL A 193 -9.30 -11.49 -14.56
N LEU A 194 -8.98 -11.74 -13.29
CA LEU A 194 -8.21 -12.91 -12.88
C LEU A 194 -9.11 -14.12 -12.57
N PRO A 195 -8.60 -15.34 -12.76
CA PRO A 195 -9.29 -16.54 -12.26
C PRO A 195 -9.61 -16.38 -10.76
N ASN A 196 -10.86 -16.66 -10.39
CA ASN A 196 -11.36 -16.52 -9.02
C ASN A 196 -10.98 -15.16 -8.38
N TYR A 197 -11.02 -14.07 -9.16
CA TYR A 197 -10.65 -12.72 -8.70
C TYR A 197 -9.25 -12.63 -8.08
N GLY A 198 -8.33 -13.49 -8.49
CA GLY A 198 -6.98 -13.58 -7.94
C GLY A 198 -6.91 -14.17 -6.53
N LEU A 199 -8.01 -14.75 -6.02
CA LEU A 199 -8.10 -15.31 -4.67
C LEU A 199 -7.85 -16.82 -4.67
N SER A 200 -7.26 -17.31 -3.59
CA SER A 200 -7.13 -18.71 -3.26
C SER A 200 -8.48 -19.33 -2.88
N SER A 201 -8.51 -20.65 -2.65
CA SER A 201 -9.73 -21.38 -2.31
C SER A 201 -10.40 -20.95 -1.00
N ASP A 202 -9.69 -20.22 -0.14
CA ASP A 202 -10.24 -19.67 1.10
C ASP A 202 -11.04 -18.37 0.89
N GLY A 203 -11.01 -17.82 -0.34
CA GLY A 203 -11.75 -16.60 -0.70
C GLY A 203 -11.21 -15.31 -0.08
N PHE A 204 -10.03 -15.36 0.54
CA PHE A 204 -9.43 -14.21 1.23
C PHE A 204 -7.98 -13.95 0.78
N HIS A 205 -7.10 -14.97 0.86
CA HIS A 205 -5.72 -14.80 0.46
C HIS A 205 -5.55 -14.82 -1.05
N LEU A 206 -4.61 -14.04 -1.54
CA LEU A 206 -4.29 -14.01 -2.97
C LEU A 206 -3.66 -15.31 -3.43
N THR A 207 -3.93 -15.69 -4.70
CA THR A 207 -3.27 -16.83 -5.31
C THR A 207 -1.76 -16.63 -5.38
N PRO A 208 -0.97 -17.54 -4.76
CA PRO A 208 0.47 -17.38 -4.71
C PRO A 208 1.15 -18.01 -5.93
N GLY A 209 2.24 -17.38 -6.38
CA GLY A 209 3.32 -18.05 -7.10
C GLY A 209 4.44 -18.47 -6.14
N THR A 210 5.61 -18.79 -6.68
CA THR A 210 6.85 -18.74 -5.88
C THR A 210 7.11 -17.29 -5.49
N VAL A 211 7.80 -17.05 -4.38
CA VAL A 211 8.09 -15.68 -3.91
C VAL A 211 8.65 -14.82 -5.05
N GLU A 212 9.67 -15.29 -5.75
CA GLU A 212 10.29 -14.59 -6.87
C GLU A 212 9.36 -14.51 -8.10
N GLY A 213 8.64 -15.61 -8.42
CA GLY A 213 7.73 -15.67 -9.55
C GLY A 213 6.57 -14.67 -9.49
N ASN A 214 6.25 -14.13 -8.31
CA ASN A 214 5.27 -13.05 -8.14
C ASN A 214 5.72 -11.70 -8.71
N TYR A 215 6.96 -11.62 -9.21
CA TYR A 215 7.57 -10.41 -9.79
C TYR A 215 7.99 -10.59 -11.25
N TYR A 216 7.54 -11.68 -11.91
CA TYR A 216 7.84 -11.94 -13.32
C TYR A 216 6.65 -11.51 -14.18
N PHE A 217 6.64 -10.24 -14.59
CA PHE A 217 5.55 -9.62 -15.35
C PHE A 217 5.61 -9.92 -16.86
N ASP A 218 6.69 -10.53 -17.31
CA ASP A 218 6.86 -11.05 -18.68
C ASP A 218 6.36 -12.49 -18.85
N ASP A 219 5.89 -13.13 -17.80
CA ASP A 219 5.40 -14.51 -17.80
C ASP A 219 3.87 -14.52 -17.73
N SER A 220 3.21 -14.89 -18.83
CA SER A 220 1.76 -14.91 -18.95
C SER A 220 1.06 -15.83 -17.95
N THR A 221 1.71 -16.93 -17.52
CA THR A 221 1.16 -17.83 -16.49
C THR A 221 1.17 -17.15 -15.12
N ARG A 222 2.25 -16.43 -14.80
CA ARG A 222 2.36 -15.67 -13.55
C ARG A 222 1.39 -14.51 -13.51
N MET A 223 1.13 -13.86 -14.65
CA MET A 223 0.15 -12.81 -14.78
C MET A 223 -1.31 -13.27 -14.54
N GLY A 224 -1.57 -14.56 -14.38
CA GLY A 224 -2.84 -15.11 -13.89
C GLY A 224 -2.98 -15.15 -12.36
N LEU A 225 -1.98 -14.72 -11.58
CA LEU A 225 -1.95 -14.86 -10.13
C LEU A 225 -2.21 -13.52 -9.41
N GLY A 226 -2.93 -13.58 -8.30
CA GLY A 226 -3.30 -12.40 -7.51
C GLY A 226 -2.08 -11.65 -6.97
N TRP A 227 -1.06 -12.34 -6.45
CA TRP A 227 0.16 -11.71 -5.95
C TRP A 227 0.96 -11.00 -7.04
N THR A 228 1.01 -11.55 -8.26
CA THR A 228 1.71 -10.89 -9.38
C THR A 228 1.05 -9.56 -9.73
N TRP A 229 -0.29 -9.55 -9.83
CA TRP A 229 -1.04 -8.33 -10.08
C TRP A 229 -0.97 -7.33 -8.94
N ARG A 230 -0.94 -7.80 -7.68
CA ARG A 230 -0.78 -6.93 -6.52
C ARG A 230 0.55 -6.17 -6.59
N ASN A 231 1.65 -6.87 -6.86
CA ASN A 231 2.98 -6.25 -6.97
C ASN A 231 3.07 -5.29 -8.16
N LEU A 232 2.57 -5.68 -9.32
CA LEU A 232 2.61 -4.85 -10.52
C LEU A 232 1.79 -3.56 -10.34
N THR A 233 0.53 -3.70 -9.92
CA THR A 233 -0.36 -2.52 -9.82
C THR A 233 -0.01 -1.61 -8.65
N ALA A 234 0.58 -2.13 -7.57
CA ALA A 234 1.15 -1.31 -6.51
C ALA A 234 2.33 -0.48 -7.03
N LEU A 235 3.27 -1.11 -7.76
CA LEU A 235 4.40 -0.42 -8.38
C LEU A 235 3.92 0.67 -9.35
N GLN A 236 2.95 0.36 -10.22
CA GLN A 236 2.35 1.33 -11.14
C GLN A 236 1.68 2.50 -10.40
N THR A 237 1.03 2.22 -9.28
CA THR A 237 0.39 3.27 -8.47
C THR A 237 1.43 4.18 -7.84
N ILE A 238 2.49 3.63 -7.26
CA ILE A 238 3.60 4.41 -6.71
C ILE A 238 4.23 5.27 -7.81
N ASP A 239 4.49 4.70 -8.99
CA ASP A 239 5.03 5.41 -10.16
C ASP A 239 4.15 6.59 -10.57
N SER A 240 2.84 6.36 -10.70
CA SER A 240 1.87 7.39 -11.09
C SER A 240 1.85 8.55 -10.09
N VAL A 241 1.75 8.24 -8.79
CA VAL A 241 1.69 9.26 -7.74
C VAL A 241 3.01 10.03 -7.64
N TYR A 242 4.13 9.31 -7.61
CA TYR A 242 5.45 9.92 -7.52
C TYR A 242 5.75 10.86 -8.69
N ARG A 243 5.56 10.39 -9.93
CA ARG A 243 5.80 11.22 -11.13
C ARG A 243 4.93 12.47 -11.13
N PHE A 244 3.68 12.33 -10.70
CA PHE A 244 2.77 13.47 -10.69
C PHE A 244 3.22 14.55 -9.72
N VAL A 245 3.55 14.20 -8.47
CA VAL A 245 3.96 15.19 -7.46
C VAL A 245 5.37 15.74 -7.70
N SER A 246 6.24 14.94 -8.32
CA SER A 246 7.64 15.34 -8.62
C SER A 246 7.77 16.19 -9.90
N ALA A 247 6.77 16.16 -10.78
CA ALA A 247 6.76 16.98 -12.00
C ALA A 247 6.31 18.43 -11.74
N GLN A 248 5.85 18.74 -10.53
CA GLN A 248 5.44 20.08 -10.16
C GLN A 248 6.63 20.90 -9.71
N PRO A 249 6.74 22.17 -10.16
CA PRO A 249 7.86 23.05 -9.81
C PRO A 249 7.88 23.44 -8.33
#